data_c724568a72aba50b46d57d0a42620b5f
#
_entry.id   c724568a72aba50b46d57d0a42620b5f
#
_cell.length_a   1.000
_cell.length_b   1.000
_cell.length_c   1.000
_cell.angle_alpha   90.00
_cell.angle_beta   90.00
_cell.angle_gamma   90.00
#
_symmetry.space_group_name_H-M   'P 1'
#
loop_
_entity.id
_entity.type
_entity.pdbx_description
1 polymer ?
#
loop_
_entity_poly.entity_id
_entity_poly.type
_entity_poly.pdbx_seq_one_letter_code
_entity_poly.pdbx_strand_id
1 'polypeptide(L)'
;MTQVWVTGEVLIDLIPDGSDRKPIIGGGPANTAKALSRLGIDTQFIDGISTDDFGQMAKGQLVSAGVKLDYVKYSDKPTCLAIVSLSD
;
A
#
# COMPACT_ATOMS: atom_id res chain seq x y z
N MET A 1 -11.26 -13.39 -19.39
CA MET A 1 -11.25 -13.00 -17.98
C MET A 1 -10.97 -11.52 -17.83
N THR A 2 -11.68 -10.87 -16.94
CA THR A 2 -11.51 -9.44 -16.70
C THR A 2 -10.43 -9.23 -15.64
N GLN A 3 -9.51 -8.34 -15.92
CA GLN A 3 -8.52 -7.89 -14.95
C GLN A 3 -8.79 -6.42 -14.63
N VAL A 4 -8.76 -6.09 -13.35
CA VAL A 4 -8.92 -4.71 -12.90
C VAL A 4 -7.54 -4.12 -12.61
N TRP A 5 -7.28 -2.95 -13.15
CA TRP A 5 -6.06 -2.20 -12.88
C TRP A 5 -6.38 -1.05 -11.94
N VAL A 6 -5.71 -1.02 -10.81
CA VAL A 6 -5.84 0.05 -9.83
C VAL A 6 -4.56 0.86 -9.85
N THR A 7 -4.68 2.15 -10.06
CA THR A 7 -3.53 3.05 -10.09
C THR A 7 -3.69 4.14 -9.04
N GLY A 8 -2.58 4.58 -8.49
CA GLY A 8 -2.55 5.64 -7.51
C GLY A 8 -1.43 5.41 -6.51
N GLU A 9 -1.49 6.11 -5.39
CA GLU A 9 -0.39 6.08 -4.43
C GLU A 9 -0.56 5.01 -3.36
N VAL A 10 0.59 4.57 -2.85
CA VAL A 10 0.70 3.82 -1.62
C VAL A 10 1.45 4.69 -0.61
N LEU A 11 0.98 4.72 0.61
CA LEU A 11 1.65 5.46 1.68
C LEU A 11 1.56 4.68 2.99
N ILE A 12 2.32 5.12 3.97
CA ILE A 12 2.29 4.54 5.30
C ILE A 12 1.68 5.54 6.26
N ASP A 13 0.60 5.14 6.93
CA ASP A 13 0.02 5.91 8.01
C ASP A 13 0.74 5.56 9.31
N LEU A 14 1.34 6.55 9.95
CA LEU A 14 1.95 6.38 11.27
C LEU A 14 0.93 6.81 12.31
N ILE A 15 0.26 5.85 12.91
CA ILE A 15 -0.80 6.12 13.89
C ILE A 15 -0.26 6.01 15.32
N PRO A 16 -0.84 6.76 16.26
CA PRO A 16 -0.41 6.68 17.65
C PRO A 16 -0.61 5.26 18.22
N ASP A 17 0.40 4.79 18.96
CA ASP A 17 0.38 3.49 19.64
C ASP A 17 1.15 3.65 20.95
N GLY A 18 0.44 4.08 22.02
CA GLY A 18 1.08 4.44 23.27
C GLY A 18 1.96 5.67 23.11
N SER A 19 3.23 5.56 23.50
CA SER A 19 4.23 6.62 23.31
C SER A 19 4.92 6.54 21.94
N ASP A 20 4.58 5.52 21.16
CA ASP A 20 5.17 5.24 19.86
C ASP A 20 4.17 5.43 18.74
N ARG A 21 4.56 5.07 17.52
CA ARG A 21 3.69 5.08 16.36
C ARG A 21 3.75 3.73 15.66
N LYS A 22 2.60 3.30 15.16
CA LYS A 22 2.46 2.03 14.44
C LYS A 22 2.29 2.32 12.95
N PRO A 23 3.12 1.71 12.08
CA PRO A 23 2.94 1.88 10.65
C PRO A 23 1.81 1.01 10.12
N ILE A 24 0.93 1.61 9.34
CA ILE A 24 -0.18 0.91 8.67
C ILE A 24 -0.16 1.33 7.21
N ILE A 25 -0.31 0.35 6.31
CA ILE A 25 -0.43 0.62 4.89
C ILE A 25 -1.68 1.46 4.64
N GLY A 26 -1.49 2.61 4.02
CA GLY A 26 -2.55 3.54 3.67
C GLY A 26 -2.59 3.80 2.18
N GLY A 27 -3.45 4.74 1.82
CA GLY A 27 -3.71 5.08 0.43
C GLY A 27 -4.95 4.36 -0.08
N GLY A 28 -5.93 5.15 -0.55
CA GLY A 28 -7.18 4.59 -1.08
C GLY A 28 -6.96 3.57 -2.19
N PRO A 29 -6.10 3.86 -3.20
CA PRO A 29 -5.86 2.89 -4.27
C PRO A 29 -5.29 1.56 -3.79
N ALA A 30 -4.34 1.58 -2.87
CA ALA A 30 -3.76 0.34 -2.34
C ALA A 30 -4.80 -0.48 -1.59
N ASN A 31 -5.63 0.17 -0.76
CA ASN A 31 -6.69 -0.49 -0.02
C ASN A 31 -7.76 -1.05 -0.96
N THR A 32 -8.10 -0.32 -2.01
CA THR A 32 -9.05 -0.79 -3.04
C THR A 32 -8.51 -2.03 -3.74
N ALA A 33 -7.25 -2.03 -4.12
CA ALA A 33 -6.63 -3.19 -4.78
C ALA A 33 -6.67 -4.42 -3.88
N LYS A 34 -6.36 -4.27 -2.59
CA LYS A 34 -6.41 -5.38 -1.65
C LYS A 34 -7.83 -5.92 -1.49
N ALA A 35 -8.82 -5.03 -1.38
CA ALA A 35 -10.22 -5.44 -1.23
C ALA A 35 -10.71 -6.20 -2.46
N LEU A 36 -10.44 -5.69 -3.66
CA LEU A 36 -10.83 -6.35 -4.91
C LEU A 36 -10.20 -7.73 -5.03
N SER A 37 -8.92 -7.83 -4.73
CA SER A 37 -8.20 -9.10 -4.81
C SER A 37 -8.77 -10.13 -3.83
N ARG A 38 -9.09 -9.71 -2.61
CA ARG A 38 -9.70 -10.59 -1.60
C ARG A 38 -11.09 -11.07 -1.99
N LEU A 39 -11.78 -10.32 -2.85
CA LEU A 39 -13.07 -10.74 -3.42
C LEU A 39 -12.92 -11.70 -4.58
N GLY A 40 -11.70 -12.11 -4.93
CA GLY A 40 -11.42 -13.03 -6.01
C GLY A 40 -11.29 -12.38 -7.38
N ILE A 41 -11.19 -11.05 -7.43
CA ILE A 41 -11.02 -10.32 -8.70
C ILE A 41 -9.54 -10.25 -9.04
N ASP A 42 -9.20 -10.60 -10.29
CA ASP A 42 -7.82 -10.48 -10.79
C ASP A 42 -7.43 -9.00 -10.83
N THR A 43 -6.53 -8.59 -9.94
CA THR A 43 -6.22 -7.19 -9.71
C THR A 43 -4.73 -6.92 -9.89
N GLN A 44 -4.41 -5.93 -10.72
CA GLN A 44 -3.06 -5.36 -10.85
C GLN A 44 -3.04 -4.01 -10.16
N PHE A 45 -2.00 -3.77 -9.37
CA PHE A 45 -1.71 -2.45 -8.83
C PHE A 45 -0.58 -1.83 -9.65
N ILE A 46 -0.80 -0.60 -10.12
CA ILE A 46 0.13 0.08 -11.02
C ILE A 46 0.52 1.41 -10.39
N ASP A 47 1.71 1.48 -9.84
CA ASP A 47 2.26 2.72 -9.28
C ASP A 47 3.74 2.51 -8.99
N GLY A 48 4.36 3.53 -8.40
CA GLY A 48 5.70 3.41 -7.86
C GLY A 48 5.67 2.90 -6.42
N ILE A 49 6.57 1.99 -6.09
CA ILE A 49 6.78 1.53 -4.72
C ILE A 49 8.24 1.76 -4.39
N SER A 50 8.50 2.35 -3.21
CA SER A 50 9.87 2.56 -2.76
C SER A 50 10.56 1.24 -2.44
N THR A 51 11.88 1.23 -2.58
CA THR A 51 12.70 0.11 -2.15
C THR A 51 13.09 0.18 -0.67
N ASP A 52 12.63 1.21 0.05
CA ASP A 52 12.89 1.32 1.49
C ASP A 52 12.08 0.28 2.29
N ASP A 53 12.29 0.24 3.61
CA ASP A 53 11.65 -0.75 4.47
C ASP A 53 10.12 -0.63 4.44
N PHE A 54 9.60 0.59 4.41
CA PHE A 54 8.15 0.81 4.30
C PHE A 54 7.61 0.35 2.94
N GLY A 55 8.37 0.57 1.88
CA GLY A 55 8.00 0.06 0.55
C GLY A 55 7.97 -1.46 0.50
N GLN A 56 8.93 -2.11 1.14
CA GLN A 56 8.93 -3.58 1.24
C GLN A 56 7.73 -4.08 2.05
N MET A 57 7.36 -3.39 3.10
CA MET A 57 6.17 -3.72 3.89
C MET A 57 4.89 -3.59 3.05
N ALA A 58 4.78 -2.51 2.28
CA ALA A 58 3.64 -2.31 1.38
C ALA A 58 3.55 -3.41 0.33
N LYS A 59 4.67 -3.73 -0.30
CA LYS A 59 4.76 -4.81 -1.28
C LYS A 59 4.29 -6.14 -0.67
N GLY A 60 4.79 -6.47 0.51
CA GLY A 60 4.44 -7.72 1.19
C GLY A 60 2.94 -7.81 1.46
N GLN A 61 2.31 -6.73 1.89
CA GLN A 61 0.87 -6.74 2.17
C GLN A 61 0.03 -6.84 0.90
N LEU A 62 0.43 -6.16 -0.18
CA LEU A 62 -0.27 -6.27 -1.46
C LEU A 62 -0.18 -7.70 -2.00
N VAL A 63 1.01 -8.29 -1.98
CA VAL A 63 1.21 -9.67 -2.44
C VAL A 63 0.42 -10.65 -1.57
N SER A 64 0.42 -10.47 -0.25
CA SER A 64 -0.35 -11.33 0.67
C SER A 64 -1.85 -11.28 0.41
N ALA A 65 -2.35 -10.14 -0.09
CA ALA A 65 -3.76 -10.01 -0.45
C ALA A 65 -4.06 -10.59 -1.85
N GLY A 66 -3.05 -11.03 -2.58
CA GLY A 66 -3.20 -11.59 -3.92
C GLY A 66 -3.12 -10.56 -5.04
N VAL A 67 -2.74 -9.33 -4.73
CA VAL A 67 -2.59 -8.28 -5.74
C VAL A 67 -1.33 -8.55 -6.57
N LYS A 68 -1.45 -8.40 -7.88
CA LYS A 68 -0.33 -8.55 -8.81
C LYS A 68 0.40 -7.21 -8.96
N LEU A 69 1.72 -7.28 -9.02
CA LEU A 69 2.59 -6.11 -9.09
C LEU A 69 3.49 -6.13 -10.33
N ASP A 70 3.02 -6.75 -11.41
CA ASP A 70 3.83 -6.96 -12.61
C ASP A 70 4.25 -5.64 -13.27
N TYR A 71 3.47 -4.58 -13.08
CA TYR A 71 3.70 -3.28 -13.70
C TYR A 71 4.11 -2.21 -12.70
N VAL A 72 4.44 -2.59 -11.48
CA VAL A 72 4.92 -1.65 -10.47
C VAL A 72 6.32 -1.22 -10.82
N LYS A 73 6.59 0.08 -10.68
CA LYS A 73 7.91 0.64 -10.85
C LYS A 73 8.52 0.90 -9.47
N TYR A 74 9.68 0.30 -9.22
CA TYR A 74 10.37 0.49 -7.95
C TYR A 74 11.29 1.72 -8.02
N SER A 75 11.36 2.45 -6.91
CA SER A 75 12.12 3.69 -6.81
C SER A 75 12.91 3.71 -5.50
N ASP A 76 14.07 4.36 -5.51
CA ASP A 76 14.87 4.57 -4.30
C ASP A 76 14.44 5.79 -3.50
N LYS A 77 13.41 6.50 -3.94
CA LYS A 77 12.84 7.62 -3.18
C LYS A 77 12.11 7.11 -1.95
N PRO A 78 12.12 7.87 -0.84
CA PRO A 78 11.42 7.43 0.37
C PRO A 78 9.92 7.24 0.16
N THR A 79 9.35 6.26 0.86
CA THR A 79 7.90 6.08 0.90
C THR A 79 7.24 7.31 1.53
N CYS A 80 6.10 7.74 0.98
CA CYS A 80 5.31 8.81 1.58
C CYS A 80 4.75 8.36 2.92
N LEU A 81 4.85 9.23 3.91
CA LEU A 81 4.36 8.98 5.26
C LEU A 81 3.25 9.96 5.59
N ALA A 82 2.18 9.47 6.19
CA ALA A 82 1.14 10.31 6.79
C ALA A 82 1.22 10.14 8.30
N ILE A 83 1.46 11.24 8.99
CA ILE A 83 1.57 11.23 10.44
C ILE A 83 0.22 11.61 11.03
N VAL A 84 -0.41 10.68 11.73
CA VAL A 84 -1.73 10.88 12.32
C VAL A 84 -1.53 11.32 13.77
N SER A 85 -2.20 12.41 14.14
CA SER A 85 -2.21 12.93 15.50
C SER A 85 -3.63 12.98 16.01
N LEU A 86 -3.82 12.57 17.25
CA LEU A 86 -5.10 12.70 17.93
C LEU A 86 -5.05 13.92 18.83
N SER A 87 -6.05 14.78 18.72
CA SER A 87 -6.18 15.93 19.62
C SER A 87 -7.42 15.77 20.50
N ASP A 88 -7.27 16.17 21.75
CA ASP A 88 -8.36 16.10 22.73
C ASP A 88 -9.41 17.16 22.50
#